data_e230a06a2455f23a62584c6fc7245e72
#
_entry.id   e230a06a2455f23a62584c6fc7245e72
#
_cell.length_a   1.000
_cell.length_b   1.000
_cell.length_c   1.000
_cell.angle_alpha   90.00
_cell.angle_beta   90.00
_cell.angle_gamma   90.00
#
_symmetry.space_group_name_H-M   'P 1'
#
loop_
_entity.id
_entity.type
_entity.pdbx_description
1 polymer ?
#
loop_
_entity_poly.entity_id
_entity_poly.type
_entity_poly.pdbx_seq_one_letter_code
_entity_poly.pdbx_strand_id
1 'polypeptide(L)'
;MQRVTRSAVIDAPIERVWEVLRDFNSHDRWHPAVTESHIENGEASDQVGCVRNFRLRDGAHIREQLIALSDTEHVSTYCILDATVPLQRYVATLQLKPVTDGNRTFWHWQSTFDTPPGREAELADMVGRGVYEAGFEALRRHLRQGGDRQTRPAAAGATRAAEGRGGEMTGQAVILKAFGGSDQLAFDNIPVPAPGPREVRIRQAAAGVNYIDVYIAKGEYRMLEPPAPLGMEAAGTVLDVGAEVHDLLPGDMKQNRGGNAP
;
A
#
# COMPACT_ATOMS: atom_id res chain seq x y z
N MET A 1 11.94 1.87 -20.87
CA MET A 1 11.56 1.71 -19.45
C MET A 1 12.80 1.32 -18.68
N GLN A 2 13.17 2.09 -17.66
CA GLN A 2 14.27 1.81 -16.74
C GLN A 2 13.73 1.06 -15.51
N ARG A 3 14.58 0.26 -14.89
CA ARG A 3 14.31 -0.36 -13.59
C ARG A 3 15.50 -0.09 -12.68
N VAL A 4 15.24 0.51 -11.53
CA VAL A 4 16.24 0.75 -10.49
C VAL A 4 15.85 -0.06 -9.25
N THR A 5 16.82 -0.77 -8.70
CA THR A 5 16.65 -1.57 -7.47
C THR A 5 17.84 -1.34 -6.57
N ARG A 6 17.58 -1.07 -5.29
CA ARG A 6 18.58 -0.98 -4.23
C ARG A 6 18.06 -1.69 -2.98
N SER A 7 18.98 -2.18 -2.16
CA SER A 7 18.64 -2.77 -0.87
C SER A 7 19.69 -2.45 0.17
N ALA A 8 19.26 -2.47 1.41
CA ALA A 8 20.14 -2.26 2.56
C ALA A 8 19.68 -3.08 3.77
N VAL A 9 20.57 -3.35 4.70
CA VAL A 9 20.21 -3.81 6.05
C VAL A 9 20.30 -2.62 7.00
N ILE A 10 19.21 -2.40 7.74
CA ILE A 10 19.08 -1.35 8.75
C ILE A 10 19.21 -2.01 10.13
N ASP A 11 20.08 -1.48 10.97
CA ASP A 11 20.34 -1.99 12.34
C ASP A 11 19.26 -1.51 13.31
N ALA A 12 18.03 -1.94 13.05
CA ALA A 12 16.85 -1.68 13.88
C ALA A 12 15.78 -2.74 13.61
N PRO A 13 14.89 -3.04 14.60
CA PRO A 13 13.74 -3.91 14.41
C PRO A 13 12.81 -3.40 13.31
N ILE A 14 12.11 -4.32 12.64
CA ILE A 14 11.27 -4.00 11.49
C ILE A 14 10.12 -3.05 11.86
N GLU A 15 9.56 -3.20 13.04
CA GLU A 15 8.47 -2.36 13.54
C GLU A 15 8.92 -0.90 13.64
N ARG A 16 10.13 -0.67 14.13
CA ARG A 16 10.70 0.68 14.29
C ARG A 16 11.04 1.33 12.94
N VAL A 17 11.51 0.55 11.99
CA VAL A 17 11.78 1.02 10.61
C VAL A 17 10.47 1.33 9.92
N TRP A 18 9.48 0.44 10.07
CA TRP A 18 8.18 0.58 9.45
C TRP A 18 7.40 1.77 10.02
N GLU A 19 7.46 2.03 11.31
CA GLU A 19 6.83 3.21 11.95
C GLU A 19 7.22 4.52 11.24
N VAL A 20 8.45 4.65 10.78
CA VAL A 20 8.91 5.83 10.03
C VAL A 20 8.44 5.80 8.58
N LEU A 21 8.57 4.65 7.91
CA LEU A 21 8.35 4.55 6.46
C LEU A 21 6.89 4.40 6.06
N ARG A 22 6.03 3.91 6.99
CA ARG A 22 4.60 3.80 6.72
C ARG A 22 3.88 5.15 6.65
N ASP A 23 4.40 6.16 7.34
CA ASP A 23 3.91 7.53 7.19
C ASP A 23 4.44 8.12 5.88
N PHE A 24 3.58 8.09 4.86
CA PHE A 24 3.93 8.54 3.51
C PHE A 24 4.41 9.99 3.47
N ASN A 25 4.04 10.83 4.45
CA ASN A 25 4.47 12.23 4.55
C ASN A 25 5.69 12.44 5.46
N SER A 26 6.42 11.38 5.85
CA SER A 26 7.54 11.51 6.80
C SER A 26 8.87 11.96 6.18
N HIS A 27 8.99 12.04 4.85
CA HIS A 27 10.26 12.19 4.15
C HIS A 27 11.02 13.48 4.49
N ASP A 28 10.34 14.58 4.75
CA ASP A 28 10.94 15.86 5.18
C ASP A 28 11.63 15.79 6.55
N ARG A 29 11.25 14.80 7.37
CA ARG A 29 11.79 14.59 8.71
C ARG A 29 13.10 13.79 8.73
N TRP A 30 13.34 12.98 7.70
CA TRP A 30 14.49 12.10 7.71
C TRP A 30 15.28 12.09 6.38
N HIS A 31 14.67 12.35 5.23
CA HIS A 31 15.35 12.30 3.93
C HIS A 31 16.02 13.64 3.59
N PRO A 32 17.37 13.71 3.40
CA PRO A 32 18.09 14.97 3.29
C PRO A 32 17.77 15.78 2.03
N ALA A 33 17.26 15.13 1.00
CA ALA A 33 16.90 15.81 -0.25
C ALA A 33 15.56 16.55 -0.15
N VAL A 34 14.69 16.23 0.83
CA VAL A 34 13.36 16.83 0.96
C VAL A 34 13.40 17.99 1.94
N THR A 35 12.87 19.14 1.55
CA THR A 35 12.83 20.35 2.38
C THR A 35 11.49 20.59 3.03
N GLU A 36 10.41 20.26 2.35
CA GLU A 36 9.05 20.40 2.84
C GLU A 36 8.17 19.31 2.20
N SER A 37 7.18 18.83 2.92
CA SER A 37 6.24 17.84 2.45
C SER A 37 4.88 18.01 3.13
N HIS A 38 3.78 17.88 2.38
CA HIS A 38 2.43 17.89 2.92
C HIS A 38 1.51 16.96 2.12
N ILE A 39 0.47 16.47 2.77
CA ILE A 39 -0.61 15.72 2.10
C ILE A 39 -1.66 16.72 1.62
N GLU A 40 -2.04 16.60 0.35
CA GLU A 40 -3.10 17.40 -0.25
C GLU A 40 -4.46 17.08 0.40
N ASN A 41 -5.38 18.03 0.36
CA ASN A 41 -6.77 17.90 0.84
C ASN A 41 -6.95 17.52 2.33
N GLY A 42 -5.87 17.50 3.12
CA GLY A 42 -5.94 17.14 4.55
C GLY A 42 -6.27 15.65 4.79
N GLU A 43 -6.03 14.79 3.83
CA GLU A 43 -6.18 13.34 3.97
C GLU A 43 -5.14 12.76 4.95
N ALA A 44 -5.40 11.55 5.46
CA ALA A 44 -4.41 10.86 6.29
C ALA A 44 -3.22 10.39 5.41
N SER A 45 -2.00 10.54 5.93
CA SER A 45 -0.78 10.20 5.19
C SER A 45 -0.56 8.70 4.95
N ASP A 46 -1.37 7.86 5.57
CA ASP A 46 -1.38 6.41 5.41
C ASP A 46 -2.64 5.91 4.66
N GLN A 47 -3.46 6.82 4.18
CA GLN A 47 -4.62 6.50 3.37
C GLN A 47 -4.19 6.24 1.92
N VAL A 48 -4.49 5.05 1.39
CA VAL A 48 -4.30 4.74 -0.03
C VAL A 48 -5.15 5.70 -0.87
N GLY A 49 -4.51 6.32 -1.87
CA GLY A 49 -5.09 7.39 -2.69
C GLY A 49 -4.61 8.78 -2.30
N CYS A 50 -4.12 9.00 -1.07
CA CYS A 50 -3.61 10.31 -0.66
C CYS A 50 -2.44 10.76 -1.57
N VAL A 51 -2.35 12.05 -1.77
CA VAL A 51 -1.30 12.68 -2.59
C VAL A 51 -0.35 13.46 -1.70
N ARG A 52 0.91 13.09 -1.75
CA ARG A 52 2.02 13.83 -1.15
C ARG A 52 2.57 14.83 -2.14
N ASN A 53 2.71 16.07 -1.71
CA ASN A 53 3.29 17.15 -2.47
C ASN A 53 4.52 17.65 -1.72
N PHE A 54 5.70 17.62 -2.35
CA PHE A 54 6.96 17.95 -1.68
C PHE A 54 7.97 18.64 -2.61
N ARG A 55 8.91 19.32 -1.96
CA ARG A 55 10.02 20.00 -2.65
C ARG A 55 11.36 19.40 -2.27
N LEU A 56 12.24 19.35 -3.25
CA LEU A 56 13.65 18.99 -3.07
C LEU A 56 14.51 20.24 -2.83
N ARG A 57 15.70 20.03 -2.30
CA ARG A 57 16.67 21.13 -2.01
C ARG A 57 17.11 21.90 -3.25
N ASP A 58 17.14 21.29 -4.40
CA ASP A 58 17.45 21.92 -5.69
C ASP A 58 16.28 22.71 -6.29
N GLY A 59 15.16 22.76 -5.56
CA GLY A 59 13.94 23.45 -5.98
C GLY A 59 12.99 22.58 -6.81
N ALA A 60 13.36 21.34 -7.13
CA ALA A 60 12.46 20.43 -7.83
C ALA A 60 11.20 20.16 -7.00
N HIS A 61 10.08 20.02 -7.69
CA HIS A 61 8.77 19.77 -7.13
C HIS A 61 8.26 18.40 -7.60
N ILE A 62 7.67 17.64 -6.69
CA ILE A 62 7.16 16.30 -6.98
C ILE A 62 5.82 16.10 -6.26
N ARG A 63 4.84 15.57 -6.99
CA ARG A 63 3.56 15.09 -6.46
C ARG A 63 3.48 13.59 -6.66
N GLU A 64 3.31 12.87 -5.57
CA GLU A 64 3.21 11.40 -5.56
C GLU A 64 1.92 10.94 -4.92
N GLN A 65 1.36 9.87 -5.45
CA GLN A 65 0.18 9.22 -4.89
C GLN A 65 0.56 7.88 -4.27
N LEU A 66 0.10 7.65 -3.04
CA LEU A 66 0.16 6.34 -2.40
C LEU A 66 -0.86 5.41 -3.06
N ILE A 67 -0.41 4.35 -3.72
CA ILE A 67 -1.28 3.42 -4.47
C ILE A 67 -1.46 2.06 -3.79
N ALA A 68 -0.57 1.71 -2.84
CA ALA A 68 -0.75 0.56 -1.96
C ALA A 68 0.02 0.73 -0.66
N LEU A 69 -0.54 0.24 0.45
CA LEU A 69 0.09 0.18 1.76
C LEU A 69 -0.33 -1.11 2.47
N SER A 70 0.63 -1.86 3.00
CA SER A 70 0.38 -3.07 3.75
C SER A 70 1.23 -3.09 5.02
N ASP A 71 0.59 -2.97 6.18
CA ASP A 71 1.26 -3.07 7.48
C ASP A 71 1.72 -4.51 7.77
N THR A 72 0.98 -5.51 7.33
CA THR A 72 1.33 -6.93 7.52
C THR A 72 2.56 -7.33 6.70
N GLU A 73 2.63 -6.87 5.44
CA GLU A 73 3.74 -7.20 4.55
C GLU A 73 4.88 -6.17 4.61
N HIS A 74 4.68 -5.06 5.33
CA HIS A 74 5.60 -3.92 5.38
C HIS A 74 5.97 -3.45 3.98
N VAL A 75 4.95 -3.18 3.16
CA VAL A 75 5.08 -2.74 1.76
C VAL A 75 4.34 -1.43 1.56
N SER A 76 4.98 -0.50 0.87
CA SER A 76 4.35 0.72 0.36
C SER A 76 4.67 0.87 -1.12
N THR A 77 3.67 1.18 -1.94
CA THR A 77 3.81 1.44 -3.37
C THR A 77 3.20 2.79 -3.70
N TYR A 78 3.90 3.58 -4.51
CA TYR A 78 3.47 4.92 -4.90
C TYR A 78 3.91 5.25 -6.32
N CYS A 79 3.25 6.22 -6.93
CA CYS A 79 3.59 6.70 -8.27
C CYS A 79 3.75 8.23 -8.28
N ILE A 80 4.54 8.75 -9.21
CA ILE A 80 4.61 10.18 -9.51
C ILE A 80 3.41 10.56 -10.39
N LEU A 81 2.64 11.54 -9.95
CA LEU A 81 1.56 12.16 -10.71
C LEU A 81 2.08 13.33 -11.57
N ASP A 82 2.97 14.12 -10.96
CA ASP A 82 3.60 15.29 -11.59
C ASP A 82 4.96 15.57 -10.95
N ALA A 83 5.94 15.97 -11.75
CA ALA A 83 7.26 16.34 -11.27
C ALA A 83 7.98 17.27 -12.26
N THR A 84 8.84 18.15 -11.72
CA THR A 84 9.79 18.91 -12.52
C THR A 84 10.99 18.07 -12.97
N VAL A 85 11.20 16.91 -12.31
CA VAL A 85 12.20 15.92 -12.71
C VAL A 85 11.62 15.09 -13.86
N PRO A 86 12.36 14.83 -14.94
CA PRO A 86 11.84 14.18 -16.15
C PRO A 86 11.74 12.65 -16.00
N LEU A 87 11.05 12.19 -14.97
CA LEU A 87 10.69 10.80 -14.74
C LEU A 87 9.23 10.61 -15.15
N GLN A 88 8.99 9.76 -16.15
CA GLN A 88 7.65 9.49 -16.65
C GLN A 88 7.20 8.11 -16.22
N ARG A 89 5.89 7.93 -15.95
CA ARG A 89 5.29 6.67 -15.54
C ARG A 89 6.04 6.00 -14.37
N TYR A 90 6.53 6.82 -13.44
CA TYR A 90 7.29 6.34 -12.30
C TYR A 90 6.38 5.64 -11.31
N VAL A 91 6.73 4.41 -10.99
CA VAL A 91 6.13 3.63 -9.90
C VAL A 91 7.24 3.05 -9.05
N ALA A 92 7.16 3.24 -7.75
CA ALA A 92 8.13 2.70 -6.80
C ALA A 92 7.43 1.86 -5.73
N THR A 93 8.15 0.83 -5.29
CA THR A 93 7.76 -0.02 -4.16
C THR A 93 8.92 -0.13 -3.19
N LEU A 94 8.65 0.14 -1.94
CA LEU A 94 9.52 -0.22 -0.83
C LEU A 94 8.93 -1.43 -0.08
N GLN A 95 9.80 -2.32 0.34
CA GLN A 95 9.43 -3.50 1.13
C GLN A 95 10.46 -3.75 2.22
N LEU A 96 9.96 -4.06 3.40
CA LEU A 96 10.81 -4.50 4.52
C LEU A 96 10.62 -6.00 4.76
N LYS A 97 11.70 -6.66 5.19
CA LYS A 97 11.66 -8.03 5.71
C LYS A 97 12.53 -8.12 6.97
N PRO A 98 12.12 -8.91 7.98
CA PRO A 98 12.93 -9.09 9.17
C PRO A 98 14.19 -9.87 8.86
N VAL A 99 15.30 -9.44 9.45
CA VAL A 99 16.56 -10.19 9.51
C VAL A 99 16.73 -10.67 10.95
N THR A 100 16.50 -11.96 11.18
CA THR A 100 16.48 -12.55 12.53
C THR A 100 17.83 -12.47 13.24
N ASP A 101 18.93 -12.52 12.48
CA ASP A 101 20.27 -12.28 13.00
C ASP A 101 20.41 -10.80 13.41
N GLY A 102 20.53 -10.55 14.71
CA GLY A 102 20.69 -9.23 15.30
C GLY A 102 19.44 -8.35 15.28
N ASN A 103 18.24 -8.92 15.07
CA ASN A 103 16.96 -8.19 15.06
C ASN A 103 17.01 -6.92 14.18
N ARG A 104 17.41 -7.11 12.93
CA ARG A 104 17.64 -6.07 11.93
C ARG A 104 16.55 -6.11 10.86
N THR A 105 16.54 -5.11 9.96
CA THR A 105 15.59 -4.99 8.88
C THR A 105 16.28 -4.98 7.53
N PHE A 106 15.90 -5.88 6.64
CA PHE A 106 16.22 -5.79 5.22
C PHE A 106 15.24 -4.84 4.55
N TRP A 107 15.72 -3.78 3.91
CA TRP A 107 14.93 -2.83 3.14
C TRP A 107 15.26 -2.96 1.66
N HIS A 108 14.26 -3.32 0.88
CA HIS A 108 14.30 -3.36 -0.57
C HIS A 108 13.50 -2.20 -1.14
N TRP A 109 14.10 -1.43 -2.05
CA TRP A 109 13.47 -0.31 -2.70
C TRP A 109 13.68 -0.40 -4.21
N GLN A 110 12.61 -0.41 -5.00
CA GLN A 110 12.67 -0.51 -6.45
C GLN A 110 11.72 0.46 -7.12
N SER A 111 12.03 0.86 -8.33
CA SER A 111 11.12 1.60 -9.22
C SER A 111 11.27 1.19 -10.67
N THR A 112 10.22 1.48 -11.42
CA THR A 112 10.21 1.46 -12.88
C THR A 112 9.75 2.82 -13.39
N PHE A 113 10.36 3.31 -14.47
CA PHE A 113 10.03 4.61 -15.06
C PHE A 113 10.57 4.74 -16.49
N ASP A 114 10.06 5.71 -17.23
CA ASP A 114 10.65 6.13 -18.49
C ASP A 114 11.39 7.43 -18.33
N THR A 115 12.30 7.67 -19.28
CA THR A 115 13.18 8.83 -19.35
C THR A 115 13.16 9.44 -20.74
N PRO A 116 13.49 10.71 -20.90
CA PRO A 116 13.86 11.25 -22.20
C PRO A 116 15.03 10.44 -22.80
N PRO A 117 15.05 10.26 -24.13
CA PRO A 117 16.15 9.57 -24.82
C PRO A 117 17.52 10.16 -24.48
N GLY A 118 18.50 9.28 -24.19
CA GLY A 118 19.88 9.66 -23.88
C GLY A 118 20.13 10.07 -22.43
N ARG A 119 19.11 10.09 -21.55
CA ARG A 119 19.24 10.41 -20.12
C ARG A 119 19.04 9.20 -19.20
N GLU A 120 18.97 8.01 -19.78
CA GLU A 120 18.63 6.79 -19.06
C GLU A 120 19.59 6.49 -17.91
N ALA A 121 20.90 6.52 -18.20
CA ALA A 121 21.93 6.21 -17.21
C ALA A 121 22.01 7.29 -16.11
N GLU A 122 21.92 8.56 -16.48
CA GLU A 122 21.95 9.71 -15.56
C GLU A 122 20.78 9.62 -14.56
N LEU A 123 19.56 9.43 -15.07
CA LEU A 123 18.36 9.41 -14.24
C LEU A 123 18.24 8.13 -13.41
N ALA A 124 18.71 7.00 -13.94
CA ALA A 124 18.82 5.77 -13.16
C ALA A 124 19.83 5.88 -12.01
N ASP A 125 20.96 6.53 -12.23
CA ASP A 125 21.97 6.81 -11.18
C ASP A 125 21.43 7.80 -10.15
N MET A 126 20.76 8.86 -10.59
CA MET A 126 20.10 9.82 -9.71
C MET A 126 19.08 9.14 -8.79
N VAL A 127 18.21 8.28 -9.31
CA VAL A 127 17.24 7.54 -8.50
C VAL A 127 17.96 6.54 -7.57
N GLY A 128 18.92 5.78 -8.10
CA GLY A 128 19.60 4.75 -7.34
C GLY A 128 20.46 5.30 -6.21
N ARG A 129 21.37 6.22 -6.51
CA ARG A 129 22.31 6.80 -5.53
C ARG A 129 21.71 8.00 -4.82
N GLY A 130 21.18 8.96 -5.61
CA GLY A 130 20.70 10.23 -5.08
C GLY A 130 19.46 10.10 -4.19
N VAL A 131 18.60 9.12 -4.47
CA VAL A 131 17.37 8.91 -3.69
C VAL A 131 17.50 7.68 -2.78
N TYR A 132 17.71 6.49 -3.32
CA TYR A 132 17.60 5.25 -2.52
C TYR A 132 18.77 5.06 -1.56
N GLU A 133 20.01 5.09 -2.05
CA GLU A 133 21.18 4.90 -1.19
C GLU A 133 21.32 6.04 -0.16
N ALA A 134 21.07 7.29 -0.60
CA ALA A 134 21.01 8.43 0.30
C ALA A 134 19.90 8.29 1.35
N GLY A 135 18.76 7.75 0.97
CA GLY A 135 17.63 7.44 1.86
C GLY A 135 17.99 6.40 2.92
N PHE A 136 18.68 5.31 2.53
CA PHE A 136 19.14 4.30 3.48
C PHE A 136 20.06 4.90 4.55
N GLU A 137 21.05 5.69 4.15
CA GLU A 137 21.96 6.35 5.07
C GLU A 137 21.27 7.37 5.97
N ALA A 138 20.30 8.09 5.41
CA ALA A 138 19.55 9.08 6.16
C ALA A 138 18.65 8.43 7.22
N LEU A 139 17.96 7.36 6.88
CA LEU A 139 17.15 6.61 7.84
C LEU A 139 18.00 6.00 8.96
N ARG A 140 19.16 5.45 8.63
CA ARG A 140 20.12 4.97 9.66
C ARG A 140 20.52 6.06 10.65
N ARG A 141 20.76 7.29 10.17
CA ARG A 141 21.07 8.44 11.04
C ARG A 141 19.87 8.84 11.89
N HIS A 142 18.69 8.92 11.28
CA HIS A 142 17.46 9.28 11.96
C HIS A 142 17.13 8.33 13.11
N LEU A 143 17.22 7.02 12.87
CA LEU A 143 16.96 6.00 13.89
C LEU A 143 17.99 6.01 15.04
N ARG A 144 19.25 6.37 14.77
CA ARG A 144 20.27 6.54 15.82
C ARG A 144 20.01 7.77 16.69
N GLN A 145 19.53 8.85 16.12
CA GLN A 145 19.24 10.10 16.83
C GLN A 145 17.91 10.06 17.62
N GLY A 146 16.96 9.24 17.22
CA GLY A 146 15.66 9.05 17.84
C GLY A 146 15.63 8.10 19.05
N GLY A 147 16.80 7.61 19.50
CA GLY A 147 16.90 6.66 20.62
C GLY A 147 16.46 7.16 21.99
N ASP A 148 16.12 8.45 22.14
CA ASP A 148 15.82 9.09 23.44
C ASP A 148 14.45 9.77 23.52
N ARG A 149 13.49 9.45 22.64
CA ARG A 149 12.10 9.95 22.80
C ARG A 149 11.14 8.80 22.99
N GLN A 150 10.69 8.70 24.24
CA GLN A 150 9.62 7.84 24.74
C GLN A 150 8.44 7.76 23.77
N THR A 151 8.05 6.53 23.50
CA THR A 151 6.78 6.13 22.93
C THR A 151 5.63 6.88 23.59
N ARG A 152 4.96 7.70 22.82
CA ARG A 152 3.64 8.22 23.19
C ARG A 152 2.65 7.08 22.90
N PRO A 153 1.88 6.62 23.89
CA PRO A 153 0.91 5.56 23.64
C PRO A 153 -0.15 6.06 22.67
N ALA A 154 -0.46 5.22 21.68
CA ALA A 154 -1.60 5.43 20.81
C ALA A 154 -2.85 5.61 21.66
N ALA A 155 -3.58 6.68 21.40
CA ALA A 155 -4.84 6.97 22.07
C ALA A 155 -5.80 5.81 21.83
N ALA A 156 -6.19 5.13 22.90
CA ALA A 156 -7.26 4.15 22.90
C ALA A 156 -8.57 4.85 22.51
N GLY A 157 -8.96 4.70 21.26
CA GLY A 157 -10.26 5.10 20.75
C GLY A 157 -11.32 4.12 21.23
N ALA A 158 -12.28 4.65 21.96
CA ALA A 158 -13.38 4.04 22.65
C ALA A 158 -14.05 2.87 21.90
N THR A 159 -14.13 1.75 22.59
CA THR A 159 -15.08 0.65 22.40
C THR A 159 -16.51 1.21 22.35
N ARG A 160 -17.15 1.08 21.21
CA ARG A 160 -18.59 1.11 21.11
C ARG A 160 -19.06 -0.22 20.59
N ALA A 161 -19.57 -1.04 21.49
CA ALA A 161 -20.22 -2.28 21.17
C ALA A 161 -21.34 -2.01 20.16
N ALA A 162 -21.26 -2.60 18.98
CA ALA A 162 -22.36 -2.65 18.05
C ALA A 162 -23.13 -3.93 18.34
N GLU A 163 -24.31 -3.74 18.91
CA GLU A 163 -25.32 -4.80 19.07
C GLU A 163 -25.66 -5.40 17.71
N GLY A 164 -25.61 -6.73 17.65
CA GLY A 164 -25.98 -7.50 16.48
C GLY A 164 -27.44 -7.23 16.08
N ARG A 165 -27.63 -6.81 14.85
CA ARG A 165 -28.90 -6.94 14.14
C ARG A 165 -28.64 -7.78 12.90
N GLY A 166 -29.12 -9.01 12.91
CA GLY A 166 -29.22 -9.86 11.73
C GLY A 166 -30.16 -9.25 10.70
N GLY A 167 -29.65 -8.33 9.91
CA GLY A 167 -30.30 -7.78 8.74
C GLY A 167 -29.53 -8.21 7.50
N GLU A 168 -30.24 -8.52 6.44
CA GLU A 168 -29.67 -8.74 5.12
C GLU A 168 -28.84 -7.51 4.72
N MET A 169 -27.52 -7.68 4.61
CA MET A 169 -26.62 -6.62 4.27
C MET A 169 -26.43 -6.60 2.75
N THR A 170 -26.47 -5.42 2.13
CA THR A 170 -26.17 -5.24 0.72
C THR A 170 -24.84 -4.49 0.57
N GLY A 171 -24.06 -4.86 -0.43
CA GLY A 171 -22.83 -4.19 -0.80
C GLY A 171 -22.77 -3.90 -2.29
N GLN A 172 -21.97 -2.91 -2.68
CA GLN A 172 -21.69 -2.65 -4.09
C GLN A 172 -20.54 -3.53 -4.56
N ALA A 173 -20.67 -4.09 -5.75
CA ALA A 173 -19.64 -4.91 -6.38
C ALA A 173 -19.50 -4.59 -7.87
N VAL A 174 -18.30 -4.83 -8.39
CA VAL A 174 -18.06 -4.92 -9.82
C VAL A 174 -18.46 -6.31 -10.28
N ILE A 175 -19.49 -6.40 -11.12
CA ILE A 175 -20.00 -7.66 -11.65
C ILE A 175 -19.53 -7.83 -13.09
N LEU A 176 -18.87 -8.95 -13.36
CA LEU A 176 -18.62 -9.41 -14.72
C LEU A 176 -19.90 -10.07 -15.24
N LYS A 177 -20.56 -9.43 -16.20
CA LYS A 177 -21.84 -9.91 -16.78
C LYS A 177 -21.64 -11.05 -17.78
N ALA A 178 -20.54 -10.99 -18.55
CA ALA A 178 -20.11 -12.00 -19.50
C ALA A 178 -18.60 -11.88 -19.74
N PHE A 179 -17.98 -12.92 -20.28
CA PHE A 179 -16.60 -12.77 -20.76
C PHE A 179 -16.54 -11.85 -21.97
N GLY A 180 -15.49 -11.01 -22.10
CA GLY A 180 -15.35 -10.11 -23.25
C GLY A 180 -14.48 -8.88 -23.00
N GLY A 181 -14.25 -8.49 -21.75
CA GLY A 181 -13.44 -7.33 -21.39
C GLY A 181 -14.15 -6.33 -20.51
N SER A 182 -13.65 -5.10 -20.48
CA SER A 182 -14.14 -4.06 -19.56
C SER A 182 -15.55 -3.55 -19.84
N ASP A 183 -16.04 -3.69 -21.05
CA ASP A 183 -17.42 -3.35 -21.46
C ASP A 183 -18.47 -4.30 -20.85
N GLN A 184 -18.02 -5.46 -20.37
CA GLN A 184 -18.85 -6.43 -19.67
C GLN A 184 -18.90 -6.23 -18.15
N LEU A 185 -18.26 -5.19 -17.63
CA LEU A 185 -18.27 -4.85 -16.22
C LEU A 185 -19.41 -3.89 -15.88
N ALA A 186 -20.08 -4.15 -14.78
CA ALA A 186 -21.11 -3.24 -14.24
C ALA A 186 -20.99 -3.13 -12.72
N PHE A 187 -21.33 -1.96 -12.17
CA PHE A 187 -21.55 -1.81 -10.74
C PHE A 187 -22.97 -2.27 -10.41
N ASP A 188 -23.09 -3.13 -9.42
CA ASP A 188 -24.38 -3.64 -8.97
C ASP A 188 -24.41 -3.83 -7.46
N ASN A 189 -25.59 -3.82 -6.87
CA ASN A 189 -25.80 -4.14 -5.48
C ASN A 189 -26.01 -5.66 -5.33
N ILE A 190 -25.24 -6.26 -4.46
CA ILE A 190 -25.34 -7.70 -4.16
C ILE A 190 -25.67 -7.94 -2.69
N PRO A 191 -26.42 -9.00 -2.36
CA PRO A 191 -26.55 -9.42 -0.98
C PRO A 191 -25.18 -9.89 -0.44
N VAL A 192 -24.85 -9.48 0.78
CA VAL A 192 -23.65 -9.91 1.48
C VAL A 192 -24.07 -10.80 2.62
N PRO A 193 -23.92 -12.12 2.50
CA PRO A 193 -24.33 -13.06 3.53
C PRO A 193 -23.49 -12.93 4.82
N ALA A 194 -23.98 -13.48 5.92
CA ALA A 194 -23.17 -13.66 7.10
C ALA A 194 -21.97 -14.57 6.78
N PRO A 195 -20.80 -14.37 7.42
CA PRO A 195 -19.64 -15.19 7.17
C PRO A 195 -19.87 -16.64 7.61
N GLY A 196 -19.39 -17.57 6.79
CA GLY A 196 -19.31 -18.99 7.15
C GLY A 196 -18.35 -19.22 8.32
N PRO A 197 -18.24 -20.45 8.85
CA PRO A 197 -17.48 -20.73 10.08
C PRO A 197 -16.02 -20.25 10.04
N ARG A 198 -15.37 -20.29 8.89
CA ARG A 198 -13.97 -19.92 8.67
C ARG A 198 -13.79 -18.64 7.84
N GLU A 199 -14.85 -17.87 7.67
CA GLU A 199 -14.86 -16.66 6.88
C GLU A 199 -14.96 -15.41 7.74
N VAL A 200 -14.58 -14.29 7.17
CA VAL A 200 -14.76 -12.96 7.75
C VAL A 200 -15.50 -12.06 6.78
N ARG A 201 -16.36 -11.21 7.30
CA ARG A 201 -17.00 -10.15 6.54
C ARG A 201 -16.28 -8.85 6.80
N ILE A 202 -15.82 -8.18 5.74
CA ILE A 202 -15.11 -6.91 5.84
C ILE A 202 -15.91 -5.76 5.20
N ARG A 203 -15.80 -4.58 5.78
CA ARG A 203 -16.15 -3.33 5.10
C ARG A 203 -14.94 -2.90 4.31
N GLN A 204 -15.01 -3.04 2.99
CA GLN A 204 -13.93 -2.62 2.11
C GLN A 204 -13.68 -1.12 2.20
N ALA A 205 -12.42 -0.74 2.38
CA ALA A 205 -11.91 0.61 2.24
C ALA A 205 -11.19 0.79 0.90
N ALA A 206 -10.63 -0.30 0.37
CA ALA A 206 -9.96 -0.33 -0.93
C ALA A 206 -10.09 -1.71 -1.58
N ALA A 207 -10.12 -1.74 -2.90
CA ALA A 207 -10.03 -2.95 -3.71
C ALA A 207 -8.86 -2.82 -4.69
N GLY A 208 -8.01 -3.83 -4.77
CA GLY A 208 -6.93 -3.91 -5.76
C GLY A 208 -7.45 -4.41 -7.10
N VAL A 209 -6.98 -3.83 -8.18
CA VAL A 209 -7.19 -4.34 -9.55
C VAL A 209 -5.88 -4.93 -10.04
N ASN A 210 -5.90 -6.18 -10.41
CA ASN A 210 -4.74 -6.94 -10.85
C ASN A 210 -4.86 -7.37 -12.33
N TYR A 211 -3.74 -7.71 -12.95
CA TYR A 211 -3.76 -8.27 -14.31
C TYR A 211 -4.58 -9.56 -14.41
N ILE A 212 -4.67 -10.33 -13.32
CA ILE A 212 -5.52 -11.53 -13.29
C ILE A 212 -7.00 -11.20 -13.50
N ASP A 213 -7.48 -10.07 -12.95
CA ASP A 213 -8.85 -9.62 -13.14
C ASP A 213 -9.15 -9.32 -14.61
N VAL A 214 -8.15 -8.75 -15.32
CA VAL A 214 -8.24 -8.50 -16.77
C VAL A 214 -8.32 -9.81 -17.56
N TYR A 215 -7.51 -10.82 -17.21
CA TYR A 215 -7.53 -12.13 -17.86
C TYR A 215 -8.82 -12.89 -17.57
N ILE A 216 -9.34 -12.78 -16.34
CA ILE A 216 -10.65 -13.36 -16.00
C ILE A 216 -11.77 -12.65 -16.80
N ALA A 217 -11.77 -11.31 -16.83
CA ALA A 217 -12.79 -10.56 -17.59
C ALA A 217 -12.79 -10.91 -19.08
N LYS A 218 -11.62 -11.17 -19.67
CA LYS A 218 -11.51 -11.62 -21.06
C LYS A 218 -11.89 -13.09 -21.27
N GLY A 219 -11.97 -13.90 -20.21
CA GLY A 219 -12.21 -15.34 -20.27
C GLY A 219 -10.98 -16.17 -20.56
N GLU A 220 -9.79 -15.58 -20.47
CA GLU A 220 -8.50 -16.28 -20.63
C GLU A 220 -8.21 -17.20 -19.42
N TYR A 221 -8.60 -16.75 -18.22
CA TYR A 221 -8.62 -17.55 -16.99
C TYR A 221 -10.06 -17.69 -16.47
N ARG A 222 -10.65 -18.88 -16.63
CA ARG A 222 -12.02 -19.16 -16.19
C ARG A 222 -12.06 -19.58 -14.72
N MET A 223 -11.83 -18.63 -13.83
CA MET A 223 -11.87 -18.86 -12.36
C MET A 223 -13.25 -18.60 -11.75
N LEU A 224 -14.17 -18.05 -12.53
CA LEU A 224 -15.57 -17.83 -12.16
C LEU A 224 -16.46 -17.98 -13.40
N GLU A 225 -17.76 -18.15 -13.17
CA GLU A 225 -18.76 -18.20 -14.24
C GLU A 225 -19.63 -16.92 -14.16
N PRO A 226 -19.64 -16.07 -15.20
CA PRO A 226 -20.50 -14.90 -15.23
C PRO A 226 -22.00 -15.25 -15.24
N PRO A 227 -22.88 -14.42 -14.61
CA PRO A 227 -22.54 -13.20 -13.91
C PRO A 227 -21.97 -13.44 -12.51
N ALA A 228 -20.86 -12.82 -12.18
CA ALA A 228 -20.21 -12.99 -10.87
C ALA A 228 -19.43 -11.74 -10.46
N PRO A 229 -19.24 -11.49 -9.15
CA PRO A 229 -18.35 -10.44 -8.68
C PRO A 229 -16.92 -10.70 -9.13
N LEU A 230 -16.26 -9.64 -9.62
CA LEU A 230 -14.86 -9.67 -10.02
C LEU A 230 -14.01 -8.91 -9.01
N GLY A 231 -12.83 -9.44 -8.70
CA GLY A 231 -11.83 -8.87 -7.81
C GLY A 231 -11.31 -9.89 -6.82
N MET A 232 -10.01 -9.85 -6.56
CA MET A 232 -9.30 -10.81 -5.70
C MET A 232 -8.57 -10.16 -4.55
N GLU A 233 -8.47 -8.83 -4.53
CA GLU A 233 -7.81 -8.08 -3.47
C GLU A 233 -8.73 -7.05 -2.85
N ALA A 234 -8.71 -7.02 -1.52
CA ALA A 234 -9.44 -6.02 -0.76
C ALA A 234 -8.70 -5.70 0.55
N ALA A 235 -8.82 -4.46 0.99
CA ALA A 235 -8.44 -4.05 2.33
C ALA A 235 -9.64 -3.37 3.00
N GLY A 236 -9.79 -3.58 4.30
CA GLY A 236 -10.91 -3.00 5.03
C GLY A 236 -10.95 -3.41 6.49
N THR A 237 -12.02 -3.01 7.15
CA THR A 237 -12.27 -3.31 8.56
C THR A 237 -13.15 -4.55 8.68
N VAL A 238 -12.77 -5.49 9.52
CA VAL A 238 -13.57 -6.67 9.87
C VAL A 238 -14.88 -6.23 10.53
N LEU A 239 -16.00 -6.68 9.98
CA LEU A 239 -17.34 -6.43 10.52
C LEU A 239 -17.81 -7.60 11.38
N ASP A 240 -17.67 -8.81 10.85
CA ASP A 240 -18.07 -10.05 11.50
C ASP A 240 -17.05 -11.15 11.22
N VAL A 241 -16.99 -12.12 12.11
CA VAL A 241 -16.14 -13.31 12.00
C VAL A 241 -16.95 -14.57 12.17
N GLY A 242 -16.59 -15.62 11.44
CA GLY A 242 -17.17 -16.96 11.61
C GLY A 242 -16.69 -17.62 12.90
N ALA A 243 -17.41 -18.64 13.34
CA ALA A 243 -17.22 -19.27 14.65
C ALA A 243 -15.85 -19.99 14.82
N GLU A 244 -15.18 -20.32 13.72
CA GLU A 244 -13.86 -20.97 13.72
C GLU A 244 -12.70 -19.98 13.46
N VAL A 245 -12.98 -18.68 13.37
CA VAL A 245 -11.96 -17.64 13.23
C VAL A 245 -11.56 -17.16 14.62
N HIS A 246 -10.29 -17.36 15.00
CA HIS A 246 -9.81 -17.08 16.36
C HIS A 246 -8.73 -15.99 16.42
N ASP A 247 -8.20 -15.58 15.26
CA ASP A 247 -7.09 -14.66 15.12
C ASP A 247 -7.51 -13.26 14.64
N LEU A 248 -8.80 -13.01 14.47
CA LEU A 248 -9.39 -11.75 14.03
C LEU A 248 -10.62 -11.39 14.86
N LEU A 249 -10.79 -10.10 15.11
CA LEU A 249 -11.95 -9.56 15.82
C LEU A 249 -12.65 -8.46 14.97
N PRO A 250 -13.96 -8.24 15.15
CA PRO A 250 -14.63 -7.07 14.60
C PRO A 250 -13.92 -5.77 14.99
N GLY A 251 -13.62 -4.93 14.00
CA GLY A 251 -12.83 -3.72 14.16
C GLY A 251 -11.39 -3.82 13.67
N ASP A 252 -10.86 -5.02 13.50
CA ASP A 252 -9.51 -5.21 12.98
C ASP A 252 -9.41 -4.77 11.52
N MET A 253 -8.25 -4.18 11.17
CA MET A 253 -7.91 -3.88 9.78
C MET A 253 -7.34 -5.13 9.11
N LYS A 254 -7.89 -5.54 7.98
CA LYS A 254 -7.42 -6.71 7.23
C LYS A 254 -7.26 -6.38 5.74
N GLN A 255 -6.21 -6.93 5.16
CA GLN A 255 -6.01 -6.99 3.71
C GLN A 255 -6.10 -8.46 3.27
N ASN A 256 -6.92 -8.74 2.27
CA ASN A 256 -6.92 -10.01 1.55
C ASN A 256 -6.19 -9.82 0.22
N ARG A 257 -5.17 -10.64 -0.02
CA ARG A 257 -4.58 -10.84 -1.34
C ARG A 257 -5.00 -12.24 -1.77
N GLY A 258 -5.68 -12.35 -2.91
CA GLY A 258 -6.16 -13.62 -3.43
C GLY A 258 -5.10 -14.73 -3.37
N GLY A 259 -5.13 -15.46 -2.30
CA GLY A 259 -4.41 -16.69 -2.11
C GLY A 259 -5.47 -17.74 -1.88
N ASN A 260 -5.39 -18.83 -2.63
CA ASN A 260 -6.31 -19.95 -2.61
C ASN A 260 -6.95 -20.14 -1.22
N ALA A 261 -8.25 -19.92 -1.14
CA ALA A 261 -9.03 -20.70 -0.19
C ALA A 261 -8.94 -22.17 -0.64
N PRO A 262 -8.73 -23.12 0.28
CA PRO A 262 -8.75 -24.54 -0.03
C PRO A 262 -10.12 -24.96 -0.55
#